data_e466b7ae20a719e82141b86c1264a2d5
#
_entry.id   e466b7ae20a719e82141b86c1264a2d5
#
_cell.length_a   1.000
_cell.length_b   1.000
_cell.length_c   1.000
_cell.angle_alpha   90.00
_cell.angle_beta   90.00
_cell.angle_gamma   90.00
#
_symmetry.space_group_name_H-M   'P 1'
#
loop_
_entity.id
_entity.type
_entity.pdbx_description
1 polymer ?
#
loop_
_entity_poly.entity_id
_entity_poly.type
_entity_poly.pdbx_seq_one_letter_code
_entity_poly.pdbx_strand_id
1 'polypeptide(L)'
;GWLKGQNKYTKSESKITFNDIQDALVLVSNDFSTQTSYENQTKKAINNKFVQEAMTDFLRSQLEVYFIENPQEAQKIGEQVLINKRARENAEKTRLNIKKKLTGTMDLANRVQKFVDCRTKDISKRELYIVEGDSAMGAVKLSRDAEYQGIMPVRGKILNCLKADYAKIFKSEIITDLLKVLGCGVEVKDKHVKDLAAFDLENLRWNKVVICTDADVDGFQIRTLILTMLYRLTPTLIQKGYVYIAESPLYEITCKEKTWFAYSDKEKMDIVAGLEGKKYDIQR
;
A
#
# COMPACT_ATOMS: atom_id res chain seq x y z
N GLY A 1 28.43 -25.33 -7.02
CA GLY A 1 29.01 -25.85 -8.32
C GLY A 1 28.25 -27.05 -8.82
N TRP A 2 28.29 -28.17 -8.12
CA TRP A 2 27.82 -29.49 -8.55
C TRP A 2 26.34 -29.52 -9.02
N LEU A 3 25.39 -28.94 -8.25
CA LEU A 3 23.96 -28.88 -8.62
C LEU A 3 23.68 -28.13 -9.92
N LYS A 4 24.50 -27.12 -10.25
CA LYS A 4 24.37 -26.40 -11.53
C LYS A 4 24.80 -27.29 -12.72
N GLY A 5 25.82 -28.11 -12.53
CA GLY A 5 26.27 -29.08 -13.55
C GLY A 5 25.23 -30.16 -13.84
N GLN A 6 24.36 -30.49 -12.88
CA GLN A 6 23.30 -31.51 -13.02
C GLN A 6 21.96 -30.93 -13.56
N ASN A 7 21.92 -29.67 -14.00
CA ASN A 7 20.69 -28.98 -14.47
C ASN A 7 19.50 -29.01 -13.51
N LYS A 8 19.70 -29.36 -12.25
CA LYS A 8 18.65 -29.37 -11.19
C LYS A 8 18.45 -28.02 -10.51
N TYR A 9 19.31 -27.05 -10.80
CA TYR A 9 19.32 -25.72 -10.24
C TYR A 9 19.53 -24.68 -11.34
N THR A 10 18.52 -23.85 -11.59
CA THR A 10 18.52 -22.86 -12.68
C THR A 10 19.16 -21.54 -12.28
N LYS A 11 19.62 -20.75 -13.26
CA LYS A 11 20.20 -19.41 -13.02
C LYS A 11 19.16 -18.41 -12.48
N SER A 12 17.87 -18.65 -12.71
CA SER A 12 16.76 -17.81 -12.28
C SER A 12 16.32 -18.07 -10.83
N GLU A 13 16.73 -19.19 -10.24
CA GLU A 13 16.43 -19.49 -8.85
C GLU A 13 17.33 -18.70 -7.90
N SER A 14 16.80 -18.32 -6.72
CA SER A 14 17.58 -17.68 -5.68
C SER A 14 18.75 -18.55 -5.21
N LYS A 15 19.80 -17.95 -4.68
CA LYS A 15 20.99 -18.67 -4.21
C LYS A 15 20.65 -19.59 -3.02
N ILE A 16 21.27 -20.76 -3.00
CA ILE A 16 21.30 -21.66 -1.85
C ILE A 16 22.07 -20.95 -0.73
N THR A 17 21.51 -20.95 0.47
CA THR A 17 22.12 -20.37 1.67
C THR A 17 22.61 -21.47 2.60
N PHE A 18 23.40 -21.11 3.62
CA PHE A 18 23.87 -22.06 4.62
C PHE A 18 22.69 -22.73 5.38
N ASN A 19 21.62 -21.97 5.63
CA ASN A 19 20.42 -22.52 6.30
C ASN A 19 19.79 -23.70 5.53
N ASP A 20 19.88 -23.72 4.20
CA ASP A 20 19.33 -24.80 3.38
C ASP A 20 20.15 -26.11 3.52
N ILE A 21 21.41 -26.01 4.02
CA ILE A 21 22.32 -27.12 4.25
C ILE A 21 22.30 -27.53 5.71
N GLN A 22 22.24 -26.57 6.62
CA GLN A 22 22.36 -26.75 8.07
C GLN A 22 21.37 -27.74 8.63
N ASP A 23 20.12 -27.75 8.15
CA ASP A 23 19.05 -28.62 8.65
C ASP A 23 19.34 -30.12 8.46
N ALA A 24 20.23 -30.47 7.51
CA ALA A 24 20.59 -31.84 7.19
C ALA A 24 22.09 -32.14 7.43
N LEU A 25 22.83 -31.21 8.04
CA LEU A 25 24.28 -31.34 8.24
C LEU A 25 24.62 -31.63 9.69
N VAL A 26 25.28 -32.76 9.93
CA VAL A 26 26.01 -33.05 11.18
C VAL A 26 27.49 -33.09 10.79
N LEU A 27 28.26 -32.12 11.25
CA LEU A 27 29.69 -32.04 11.01
C LEU A 27 30.44 -32.14 12.35
N VAL A 28 31.36 -33.09 12.42
CA VAL A 28 32.29 -33.23 13.52
C VAL A 28 33.71 -33.12 12.94
N SER A 29 34.45 -32.12 13.36
CA SER A 29 35.86 -31.98 12.98
C SER A 29 36.77 -32.10 14.19
N ASN A 30 37.92 -32.74 14.01
CA ASN A 30 38.98 -32.79 15.00
C ASN A 30 40.29 -32.36 14.32
N ASP A 31 40.83 -31.24 14.74
CA ASP A 31 42.03 -30.62 14.18
C ASP A 31 43.01 -30.23 15.29
N PHE A 32 44.28 -30.19 14.96
CA PHE A 32 45.35 -29.78 15.87
C PHE A 32 46.01 -28.50 15.36
N SER A 33 46.11 -27.53 16.22
CA SER A 33 46.80 -26.26 15.92
C SER A 33 47.79 -25.92 16.99
N THR A 34 48.97 -25.46 16.60
CA THR A 34 50.02 -25.02 17.50
C THR A 34 49.76 -23.67 18.13
N GLN A 35 48.89 -22.87 17.48
CA GLN A 35 48.48 -21.54 17.97
C GLN A 35 46.96 -21.43 17.87
N THR A 36 46.29 -21.45 19.03
CA THR A 36 44.83 -21.34 19.08
C THR A 36 44.47 -20.03 19.79
N SER A 37 43.67 -19.21 19.10
CA SER A 37 43.08 -18.01 19.65
C SER A 37 41.55 -18.17 19.68
N TYR A 38 40.93 -17.85 20.82
CA TYR A 38 39.51 -17.97 21.03
C TYR A 38 38.84 -16.60 21.00
N GLU A 39 37.60 -16.56 20.51
CA GLU A 39 36.79 -15.34 20.43
C GLU A 39 36.43 -14.79 21.82
N ASN A 40 36.29 -15.69 22.81
CA ASN A 40 35.93 -15.31 24.16
C ASN A 40 36.51 -16.30 25.21
N GLN A 41 36.44 -15.91 26.49
CA GLN A 41 36.93 -16.71 27.60
C GLN A 41 36.27 -18.07 27.76
N THR A 42 35.06 -18.28 27.18
CA THR A 42 34.36 -19.58 27.22
C THR A 42 34.89 -20.60 26.22
N LYS A 43 35.84 -20.24 25.39
CA LYS A 43 36.53 -21.09 24.39
C LYS A 43 35.60 -21.84 23.45
N LYS A 44 34.42 -21.28 23.15
CA LYS A 44 33.40 -21.90 22.27
C LYS A 44 33.65 -21.71 20.79
N ALA A 45 34.43 -20.69 20.42
CA ALA A 45 34.74 -20.39 19.03
C ALA A 45 36.21 -19.98 18.88
N ILE A 46 36.84 -20.48 17.84
CA ILE A 46 38.21 -20.14 17.44
C ILE A 46 38.14 -18.99 16.43
N ASN A 47 38.95 -17.94 16.61
CA ASN A 47 38.97 -16.78 15.72
C ASN A 47 40.20 -16.74 14.78
N ASN A 48 41.00 -17.81 14.74
CA ASN A 48 42.13 -17.90 13.85
C ASN A 48 41.72 -17.99 12.39
N LYS A 49 42.03 -16.97 11.62
CA LYS A 49 41.70 -16.90 10.18
C LYS A 49 42.35 -18.01 9.37
N PHE A 50 43.62 -18.36 9.67
CA PHE A 50 44.33 -19.41 8.98
C PHE A 50 43.66 -20.79 9.19
N VAL A 51 43.08 -21.08 10.37
CA VAL A 51 42.35 -22.33 10.64
C VAL A 51 41.09 -22.36 9.79
N GLN A 52 40.35 -21.26 9.71
CA GLN A 52 39.15 -21.13 8.87
C GLN A 52 39.47 -21.35 7.39
N GLU A 53 40.57 -20.77 6.90
CA GLU A 53 41.01 -20.91 5.50
C GLU A 53 41.42 -22.34 5.21
N ALA A 54 42.27 -22.94 6.05
CA ALA A 54 42.72 -24.32 5.89
C ALA A 54 41.56 -25.33 5.91
N MET A 55 40.63 -25.20 6.86
CA MET A 55 39.46 -26.05 6.95
C MET A 55 38.51 -25.86 5.75
N THR A 56 38.39 -24.63 5.25
CA THR A 56 37.55 -24.34 4.06
C THR A 56 38.10 -25.03 2.84
N ASP A 57 39.42 -24.92 2.61
CA ASP A 57 40.07 -25.51 1.45
C ASP A 57 40.11 -27.05 1.55
N PHE A 58 40.37 -27.59 2.72
CA PHE A 58 40.29 -29.02 2.97
C PHE A 58 38.89 -29.58 2.71
N LEU A 59 37.85 -29.00 3.33
CA LEU A 59 36.49 -29.46 3.15
C LEU A 59 36.02 -29.34 1.69
N ARG A 60 36.40 -28.26 1.01
CA ARG A 60 36.09 -28.09 -0.41
C ARG A 60 36.69 -29.21 -1.26
N SER A 61 37.98 -29.46 -1.09
CA SER A 61 38.69 -30.51 -1.84
C SER A 61 38.10 -31.89 -1.54
N GLN A 62 37.90 -32.23 -0.27
CA GLN A 62 37.39 -33.54 0.12
C GLN A 62 35.94 -33.77 -0.35
N LEU A 63 35.09 -32.76 -0.28
CA LEU A 63 33.71 -32.85 -0.77
C LEU A 63 33.66 -32.96 -2.31
N GLU A 64 34.56 -32.32 -3.04
CA GLU A 64 34.64 -32.47 -4.49
C GLU A 64 34.99 -33.89 -4.87
N VAL A 65 36.01 -34.48 -4.23
CA VAL A 65 36.41 -35.88 -4.44
C VAL A 65 35.27 -36.83 -4.07
N TYR A 66 34.69 -36.64 -2.87
CA TYR A 66 33.58 -37.46 -2.39
C TYR A 66 32.38 -37.47 -3.35
N PHE A 67 32.02 -36.33 -3.91
CA PHE A 67 30.90 -36.23 -4.84
C PHE A 67 31.18 -36.87 -6.21
N ILE A 68 32.43 -36.97 -6.59
CA ILE A 68 32.84 -37.70 -7.80
C ILE A 68 32.81 -39.23 -7.57
N GLU A 69 33.33 -39.67 -6.43
CA GLU A 69 33.41 -41.08 -6.08
C GLU A 69 32.04 -41.69 -5.70
N ASN A 70 31.13 -40.88 -5.12
CA ASN A 70 29.83 -41.30 -4.62
C ASN A 70 28.65 -40.56 -5.28
N PRO A 71 28.40 -40.69 -6.58
CA PRO A 71 27.43 -39.89 -7.32
C PRO A 71 25.99 -40.07 -6.85
N GLN A 72 25.62 -41.26 -6.36
CA GLN A 72 24.26 -41.51 -5.83
C GLN A 72 24.02 -40.78 -4.51
N GLU A 73 25.00 -40.73 -3.63
CA GLU A 73 24.90 -39.99 -2.36
C GLU A 73 24.95 -38.49 -2.59
N ALA A 74 25.83 -38.04 -3.49
CA ALA A 74 25.87 -36.65 -3.91
C ALA A 74 24.51 -36.16 -4.46
N GLN A 75 23.83 -37.03 -5.23
CA GLN A 75 22.49 -36.74 -5.74
C GLN A 75 21.47 -36.60 -4.58
N LYS A 76 21.44 -37.55 -3.62
CA LYS A 76 20.54 -37.48 -2.47
C LYS A 76 20.76 -36.22 -1.62
N ILE A 77 22.04 -35.89 -1.34
CA ILE A 77 22.42 -34.67 -0.62
C ILE A 77 21.92 -33.43 -1.38
N GLY A 78 22.18 -33.39 -2.69
CA GLY A 78 21.75 -32.28 -3.52
C GLY A 78 20.24 -32.09 -3.59
N GLU A 79 19.48 -33.19 -3.67
CA GLU A 79 18.01 -33.17 -3.66
C GLU A 79 17.48 -32.69 -2.32
N GLN A 80 18.06 -33.16 -1.20
CA GLN A 80 17.66 -32.70 0.13
C GLN A 80 17.89 -31.19 0.33
N VAL A 81 19.04 -30.69 -0.11
CA VAL A 81 19.34 -29.24 -0.05
C VAL A 81 18.34 -28.43 -0.88
N LEU A 82 17.94 -28.92 -2.05
CA LEU A 82 16.91 -28.26 -2.88
C LEU A 82 15.52 -28.31 -2.25
N ILE A 83 15.17 -29.43 -1.60
CA ILE A 83 13.91 -29.54 -0.85
C ILE A 83 13.88 -28.51 0.29
N ASN A 84 14.93 -28.43 1.10
CA ASN A 84 15.02 -27.48 2.21
C ASN A 84 14.93 -26.04 1.71
N LYS A 85 15.66 -25.69 0.64
CA LYS A 85 15.60 -24.38 -0.01
C LYS A 85 14.18 -24.02 -0.44
N ARG A 86 13.52 -24.91 -1.18
CA ARG A 86 12.15 -24.67 -1.69
C ARG A 86 11.13 -24.61 -0.57
N ALA A 87 11.29 -25.42 0.49
CA ALA A 87 10.46 -25.35 1.68
C ALA A 87 10.60 -23.99 2.39
N ARG A 88 11.83 -23.51 2.59
CA ARG A 88 12.12 -22.20 3.17
C ARG A 88 11.50 -21.05 2.33
N GLU A 89 11.69 -21.08 1.02
CA GLU A 89 11.13 -20.07 0.12
C GLU A 89 9.59 -20.05 0.13
N ASN A 90 8.97 -21.22 0.16
CA ASN A 90 7.51 -21.34 0.25
C ASN A 90 6.99 -20.86 1.61
N ALA A 91 7.67 -21.22 2.69
CA ALA A 91 7.34 -20.73 4.04
C ALA A 91 7.45 -19.21 4.12
N GLU A 92 8.49 -18.62 3.53
CA GLU A 92 8.68 -17.17 3.50
C GLU A 92 7.63 -16.45 2.63
N LYS A 93 7.30 -17.00 1.45
CA LYS A 93 6.19 -16.50 0.62
C LYS A 93 4.85 -16.57 1.36
N THR A 94 4.58 -17.69 2.03
CA THR A 94 3.35 -17.87 2.82
C THR A 94 3.30 -16.89 4.00
N ARG A 95 4.41 -16.72 4.73
CA ARG A 95 4.53 -15.73 5.81
C ARG A 95 4.29 -14.30 5.31
N LEU A 96 4.88 -13.93 4.18
CA LEU A 96 4.67 -12.61 3.56
C LEU A 96 3.22 -12.43 3.10
N ASN A 97 2.60 -13.47 2.54
CA ASN A 97 1.20 -13.43 2.15
C ASN A 97 0.25 -13.34 3.35
N ILE A 98 0.52 -14.09 4.42
CA ILE A 98 -0.22 -13.99 5.69
C ILE A 98 0.00 -12.60 6.30
N LYS A 99 1.24 -12.12 6.34
CA LYS A 99 1.54 -10.76 6.82
C LYS A 99 0.80 -9.71 5.97
N LYS A 100 0.80 -9.83 4.64
CA LYS A 100 0.02 -8.95 3.75
C LYS A 100 -1.48 -9.02 4.01
N LYS A 101 -2.04 -10.21 4.25
CA LYS A 101 -3.46 -10.38 4.61
C LYS A 101 -3.80 -9.80 5.97
N LEU A 102 -2.96 -10.01 6.97
CA LEU A 102 -3.16 -9.48 8.33
C LEU A 102 -2.92 -7.98 8.43
N THR A 103 -1.98 -7.42 7.65
CA THR A 103 -1.73 -5.98 7.59
C THR A 103 -2.66 -5.26 6.61
N GLY A 104 -3.32 -5.98 5.71
CA GLY A 104 -4.20 -5.42 4.69
C GLY A 104 -5.39 -4.63 5.24
N THR A 105 -5.83 -4.92 6.47
CA THR A 105 -6.92 -4.22 7.16
C THR A 105 -6.45 -3.11 8.11
N MET A 106 -5.20 -3.15 8.59
CA MET A 106 -4.69 -2.16 9.56
C MET A 106 -3.83 -1.05 8.95
N ASP A 107 -3.36 -1.19 7.72
CA ASP A 107 -2.22 -0.40 7.21
C ASP A 107 -2.56 0.60 6.09
N LEU A 108 -3.84 0.82 5.76
CA LEU A 108 -4.15 1.80 4.70
C LEU A 108 -3.83 3.23 5.14
N ALA A 109 -4.13 3.56 6.39
CA ALA A 109 -3.80 4.87 6.96
C ALA A 109 -2.28 5.12 7.00
N ASN A 110 -1.48 4.05 7.17
CA ASN A 110 -0.01 4.14 7.17
C ASN A 110 0.61 4.09 5.76
N ARG A 111 -0.12 3.60 4.75
CA ARG A 111 0.35 3.47 3.35
C ARG A 111 -0.04 4.66 2.47
N VAL A 112 -1.10 5.36 2.83
CA VAL A 112 -1.58 6.53 2.11
C VAL A 112 -1.34 7.75 2.98
N GLN A 113 -0.44 8.63 2.51
CA GLN A 113 -0.11 9.84 3.25
C GLN A 113 -1.37 10.70 3.44
N LYS A 114 -1.58 11.15 4.70
CA LYS A 114 -2.68 12.05 5.08
C LYS A 114 -4.10 11.50 4.99
N PHE A 115 -4.29 10.24 4.61
CA PHE A 115 -5.59 9.61 4.75
C PHE A 115 -5.93 9.40 6.24
N VAL A 116 -7.12 9.80 6.65
CA VAL A 116 -7.63 9.62 8.01
C VAL A 116 -8.84 8.70 7.94
N ASP A 117 -8.70 7.48 8.43
CA ASP A 117 -9.78 6.49 8.42
C ASP A 117 -10.82 6.77 9.52
N CYS A 118 -11.98 6.13 9.43
CA CYS A 118 -13.00 6.05 10.46
C CYS A 118 -12.83 4.78 11.31
N ARG A 119 -13.52 4.74 12.45
CA ARG A 119 -13.40 3.65 13.44
C ARG A 119 -14.22 2.43 13.05
N THR A 120 -15.44 2.63 12.56
CA THR A 120 -16.33 1.53 12.22
C THR A 120 -15.79 0.67 11.07
N LYS A 121 -16.03 -0.63 11.16
CA LYS A 121 -15.77 -1.58 10.07
C LYS A 121 -17.02 -1.89 9.26
N ASP A 122 -18.18 -1.40 9.69
CA ASP A 122 -19.46 -1.57 9.01
C ASP A 122 -19.50 -0.69 7.75
N ILE A 123 -19.29 -1.30 6.60
CA ILE A 123 -19.21 -0.62 5.30
C ILE A 123 -20.51 0.15 5.01
N SER A 124 -21.67 -0.35 5.44
CA SER A 124 -22.96 0.28 5.18
C SER A 124 -23.11 1.69 5.78
N LYS A 125 -22.26 2.04 6.75
CA LYS A 125 -22.25 3.34 7.43
C LYS A 125 -21.09 4.23 7.01
N ARG A 126 -20.07 3.67 6.36
CA ARG A 126 -18.82 4.39 6.08
C ARG A 126 -18.98 5.42 4.98
N GLU A 127 -18.51 6.63 5.23
CA GLU A 127 -18.49 7.74 4.28
C GLU A 127 -17.05 8.22 4.09
N LEU A 128 -16.62 8.42 2.84
CA LEU A 128 -15.33 9.00 2.51
C LEU A 128 -15.52 10.43 2.04
N TYR A 129 -14.91 11.38 2.72
CA TYR A 129 -14.86 12.78 2.35
C TYR A 129 -13.56 13.08 1.62
N ILE A 130 -13.65 13.42 0.35
CA ILE A 130 -12.51 13.88 -0.46
C ILE A 130 -12.51 15.40 -0.40
N VAL A 131 -11.51 15.99 0.26
CA VAL A 131 -11.45 17.42 0.56
C VAL A 131 -10.32 18.12 -0.17
N GLU A 132 -10.47 19.43 -0.43
CA GLU A 132 -9.47 20.24 -1.07
C GLU A 132 -8.39 20.71 -0.09
N GLY A 133 -7.20 20.09 -0.21
CA GLY A 133 -6.02 20.54 0.51
C GLY A 133 -6.00 20.23 2.02
N ASP A 134 -4.92 20.66 2.64
CA ASP A 134 -4.64 20.38 4.05
C ASP A 134 -5.47 21.24 5.01
N SER A 135 -5.83 22.47 4.60
CA SER A 135 -6.63 23.38 5.41
C SER A 135 -8.04 22.84 5.61
N ALA A 136 -8.73 22.46 4.51
CA ALA A 136 -10.04 21.84 4.59
C ALA A 136 -9.99 20.49 5.33
N MET A 137 -8.93 19.69 5.15
CA MET A 137 -8.72 18.46 5.92
C MET A 137 -8.69 18.75 7.42
N GLY A 138 -8.01 19.81 7.86
CA GLY A 138 -7.94 20.20 9.28
C GLY A 138 -9.32 20.53 9.86
N ALA A 139 -10.10 21.34 9.15
CA ALA A 139 -11.45 21.73 9.55
C ALA A 139 -12.40 20.52 9.60
N VAL A 140 -12.44 19.72 8.53
CA VAL A 140 -13.30 18.52 8.47
C VAL A 140 -12.89 17.48 9.50
N LYS A 141 -11.60 17.34 9.82
CA LYS A 141 -11.13 16.44 10.89
C LYS A 141 -11.66 16.79 12.26
N LEU A 142 -11.87 18.09 12.54
CA LEU A 142 -12.41 18.56 13.81
C LEU A 142 -13.94 18.42 13.89
N SER A 143 -14.63 18.55 12.74
CA SER A 143 -16.11 18.56 12.69
C SER A 143 -16.74 17.23 12.33
N ARG A 144 -15.97 16.27 11.75
CA ARG A 144 -16.50 14.98 11.31
C ARG A 144 -16.95 14.08 12.46
N ASP A 145 -17.84 13.16 12.17
CA ASP A 145 -18.03 11.99 13.02
C ASP A 145 -16.91 10.95 12.74
N ALA A 146 -15.98 10.82 13.71
CA ALA A 146 -14.86 9.91 13.57
C ALA A 146 -15.26 8.43 13.58
N GLU A 147 -16.50 8.11 13.95
CA GLU A 147 -16.99 6.73 13.98
C GLU A 147 -17.14 6.18 12.56
N TYR A 148 -17.72 6.93 11.62
CA TYR A 148 -18.02 6.45 10.28
C TYR A 148 -17.49 7.30 9.12
N GLN A 149 -16.95 8.51 9.39
CA GLN A 149 -16.44 9.41 8.34
C GLN A 149 -14.94 9.38 8.23
N GLY A 150 -14.41 8.93 7.06
CA GLY A 150 -13.01 9.01 6.66
C GLY A 150 -12.73 10.25 5.83
N ILE A 151 -11.48 10.73 5.81
CA ILE A 151 -11.08 11.93 5.06
C ILE A 151 -9.85 11.61 4.21
N MET A 152 -9.91 12.03 2.94
CA MET A 152 -8.79 12.01 2.00
C MET A 152 -8.57 13.40 1.40
N PRO A 153 -7.46 14.09 1.72
CA PRO A 153 -7.16 15.37 1.10
C PRO A 153 -6.59 15.18 -0.30
N VAL A 154 -7.03 16.02 -1.23
CA VAL A 154 -6.46 16.14 -2.56
C VAL A 154 -5.75 17.48 -2.66
N ARG A 155 -4.45 17.45 -2.95
CA ARG A 155 -3.63 18.65 -3.03
C ARG A 155 -3.60 19.16 -4.46
N GLY A 156 -4.21 20.32 -4.69
CA GLY A 156 -4.22 21.00 -5.96
C GLY A 156 -4.94 20.20 -7.07
N LYS A 157 -4.75 20.65 -8.29
CA LYS A 157 -5.41 20.07 -9.46
C LYS A 157 -4.76 18.73 -9.82
N ILE A 158 -5.53 17.64 -9.70
CA ILE A 158 -5.08 16.32 -10.11
C ILE A 158 -4.98 16.21 -11.63
N LEU A 159 -4.29 15.19 -12.11
CA LEU A 159 -4.14 14.92 -13.52
C LEU A 159 -5.51 14.73 -14.21
N ASN A 160 -5.70 15.36 -15.38
CA ASN A 160 -6.90 15.13 -16.18
C ASN A 160 -6.86 13.71 -16.78
N CYS A 161 -7.60 12.80 -16.17
CA CYS A 161 -7.62 11.40 -16.58
C CYS A 161 -8.25 11.15 -17.95
N LEU A 162 -9.05 12.06 -18.53
CA LEU A 162 -9.55 11.88 -19.89
C LEU A 162 -8.47 12.17 -20.94
N LYS A 163 -7.57 13.12 -20.67
CA LYS A 163 -6.51 13.52 -21.61
C LYS A 163 -5.21 12.74 -21.44
N ALA A 164 -4.95 12.21 -20.25
CA ALA A 164 -3.70 11.51 -19.95
C ALA A 164 -3.75 10.03 -20.39
N ASP A 165 -2.60 9.48 -20.74
CA ASP A 165 -2.43 8.04 -20.94
C ASP A 165 -2.39 7.29 -19.59
N TYR A 166 -2.69 5.98 -19.60
CA TYR A 166 -2.73 5.17 -18.40
C TYR A 166 -1.38 5.10 -17.69
N ALA A 167 -0.27 5.14 -18.43
CA ALA A 167 1.07 5.11 -17.82
C ALA A 167 1.32 6.34 -16.94
N LYS A 168 0.83 7.52 -17.33
CA LYS A 168 0.89 8.75 -16.52
C LYS A 168 -0.09 8.72 -15.37
N ILE A 169 -1.32 8.23 -15.59
CA ILE A 169 -2.36 8.13 -14.57
C ILE A 169 -1.85 7.28 -13.40
N PHE A 170 -1.34 6.08 -13.66
CA PHE A 170 -0.87 5.17 -12.62
C PHE A 170 0.51 5.51 -12.02
N LYS A 171 1.20 6.53 -12.56
CA LYS A 171 2.36 7.15 -11.91
C LYS A 171 1.98 8.26 -10.93
N SER A 172 0.75 8.76 -10.99
CA SER A 172 0.26 9.81 -10.08
C SER A 172 -0.05 9.21 -8.71
N GLU A 173 0.74 9.59 -7.69
CA GLU A 173 0.55 9.12 -6.30
C GLU A 173 -0.85 9.45 -5.77
N ILE A 174 -1.36 10.66 -6.04
CA ILE A 174 -2.70 11.09 -5.59
C ILE A 174 -3.78 10.17 -6.14
N ILE A 175 -3.71 9.83 -7.44
CA ILE A 175 -4.70 8.96 -8.08
C ILE A 175 -4.60 7.52 -7.53
N THR A 176 -3.39 6.99 -7.44
CA THR A 176 -3.17 5.64 -6.91
C THR A 176 -3.57 5.54 -5.45
N ASP A 177 -3.36 6.57 -4.65
CA ASP A 177 -3.76 6.62 -3.26
C ASP A 177 -5.28 6.71 -3.09
N LEU A 178 -5.97 7.53 -3.91
CA LEU A 178 -7.44 7.55 -3.93
C LEU A 178 -8.01 6.17 -4.29
N LEU A 179 -7.48 5.49 -5.30
CA LEU A 179 -7.91 4.15 -5.68
C LEU A 179 -7.67 3.11 -4.58
N LYS A 180 -6.53 3.19 -3.87
CA LYS A 180 -6.26 2.35 -2.69
C LYS A 180 -7.24 2.61 -1.56
N VAL A 181 -7.58 3.87 -1.30
CA VAL A 181 -8.55 4.25 -0.26
C VAL A 181 -9.95 3.76 -0.61
N LEU A 182 -10.37 3.84 -1.87
CA LEU A 182 -11.63 3.28 -2.35
C LEU A 182 -11.70 1.76 -2.14
N GLY A 183 -10.61 1.05 -2.44
CA GLY A 183 -10.45 -0.38 -2.19
C GLY A 183 -11.04 -1.30 -3.26
N CYS A 184 -11.89 -0.81 -4.15
CA CYS A 184 -12.60 -1.61 -5.15
C CYS A 184 -11.79 -1.94 -6.43
N GLY A 185 -10.52 -1.52 -6.53
CA GLY A 185 -9.72 -1.72 -7.74
C GLY A 185 -10.11 -0.78 -8.88
N VAL A 186 -9.78 -1.18 -10.12
CA VAL A 186 -10.04 -0.38 -11.34
C VAL A 186 -10.68 -1.21 -12.44
N GLU A 187 -11.59 -0.61 -13.22
CA GLU A 187 -12.32 -1.26 -14.32
C GLU A 187 -11.54 -1.32 -15.63
N VAL A 188 -10.28 -0.89 -15.60
CA VAL A 188 -9.42 -0.82 -16.78
C VAL A 188 -8.47 -2.02 -16.82
N LYS A 189 -8.45 -2.74 -17.94
CA LYS A 189 -7.46 -3.78 -18.22
C LYS A 189 -6.25 -3.15 -18.92
N ASP A 190 -5.23 -2.77 -18.17
CA ASP A 190 -3.99 -2.21 -18.71
C ASP A 190 -2.75 -2.82 -18.05
N LYS A 191 -1.65 -2.95 -18.83
CA LYS A 191 -0.36 -3.50 -18.36
C LYS A 191 0.31 -2.67 -17.26
N HIS A 192 -0.09 -1.43 -17.07
CA HIS A 192 0.43 -0.51 -16.06
C HIS A 192 -0.28 -0.61 -14.70
N VAL A 193 -1.33 -1.43 -14.60
CA VAL A 193 -2.09 -1.69 -13.35
C VAL A 193 -1.41 -2.81 -12.54
N LYS A 194 -0.12 -2.68 -12.23
CA LYS A 194 0.63 -3.76 -11.56
C LYS A 194 0.28 -3.94 -10.09
N ASP A 195 -0.09 -2.84 -9.40
CA ASP A 195 -0.27 -2.80 -7.95
C ASP A 195 -1.74 -2.61 -7.53
N LEU A 196 -2.66 -2.47 -8.48
CA LEU A 196 -4.09 -2.30 -8.25
C LEU A 196 -4.83 -3.56 -8.68
N ALA A 197 -5.75 -4.01 -7.84
CA ALA A 197 -6.60 -5.16 -8.15
C ALA A 197 -7.57 -4.86 -9.31
N ALA A 198 -8.03 -5.89 -10.00
CA ALA A 198 -9.17 -5.78 -10.89
C ALA A 198 -10.38 -5.27 -10.10
N PHE A 199 -11.28 -4.55 -10.77
CA PHE A 199 -12.45 -3.99 -10.13
C PHE A 199 -13.34 -5.08 -9.54
N ASP A 200 -13.68 -4.88 -8.28
CA ASP A 200 -14.65 -5.69 -7.56
C ASP A 200 -15.41 -4.78 -6.59
N LEU A 201 -16.71 -4.63 -6.82
CA LEU A 201 -17.56 -3.76 -6.03
C LEU A 201 -17.69 -4.24 -4.57
N GLU A 202 -17.59 -5.54 -4.31
CA GLU A 202 -17.69 -6.10 -2.95
C GLU A 202 -16.49 -5.66 -2.07
N ASN A 203 -15.39 -5.29 -2.71
CA ASN A 203 -14.22 -4.74 -2.04
C ASN A 203 -14.29 -3.22 -1.80
N LEU A 204 -15.36 -2.55 -2.24
CA LEU A 204 -15.57 -1.13 -1.94
C LEU A 204 -15.69 -0.92 -0.43
N ARG A 205 -14.90 0.00 0.11
CA ARG A 205 -14.83 0.24 1.56
C ARG A 205 -15.81 1.27 2.08
N TRP A 206 -16.59 1.90 1.19
CA TRP A 206 -17.38 3.08 1.49
C TRP A 206 -18.80 2.94 0.96
N ASN A 207 -19.76 3.30 1.81
CA ASN A 207 -21.16 3.42 1.38
C ASN A 207 -21.39 4.71 0.59
N LYS A 208 -20.66 5.78 0.94
CA LYS A 208 -20.70 7.05 0.22
C LYS A 208 -19.28 7.60 0.01
N VAL A 209 -19.04 8.15 -1.17
CA VAL A 209 -17.84 8.91 -1.53
C VAL A 209 -18.28 10.35 -1.82
N VAL A 210 -17.97 11.26 -0.91
CA VAL A 210 -18.45 12.65 -0.92
C VAL A 210 -17.30 13.57 -1.33
N ILE A 211 -17.46 14.29 -2.43
CA ILE A 211 -16.48 15.28 -2.91
C ILE A 211 -16.84 16.62 -2.27
N CYS A 212 -15.94 17.15 -1.45
CA CYS A 212 -16.08 18.41 -0.73
C CYS A 212 -15.01 19.38 -1.23
N THR A 213 -15.37 20.28 -2.12
CA THR A 213 -14.51 21.35 -2.63
C THR A 213 -15.16 22.70 -2.40
N ASP A 214 -14.37 23.74 -2.35
CA ASP A 214 -14.88 25.10 -2.19
C ASP A 214 -15.82 25.50 -3.34
N ALA A 215 -16.72 26.44 -3.10
CA ALA A 215 -17.68 26.96 -4.08
C ALA A 215 -17.05 28.04 -4.97
N ASP A 216 -15.82 27.84 -5.39
CA ASP A 216 -15.09 28.73 -6.29
C ASP A 216 -14.65 28.03 -7.60
N VAL A 217 -13.99 28.74 -8.47
CA VAL A 217 -13.54 28.24 -9.79
C VAL A 217 -12.54 27.10 -9.65
N ASP A 218 -11.64 27.17 -8.68
CA ASP A 218 -10.63 26.14 -8.44
C ASP A 218 -11.25 24.87 -7.86
N GLY A 219 -12.15 25.00 -6.89
CA GLY A 219 -12.90 23.90 -6.31
C GLY A 219 -13.79 23.20 -7.36
N PHE A 220 -14.44 23.93 -8.25
CA PHE A 220 -15.20 23.35 -9.37
C PHE A 220 -14.30 22.59 -10.35
N GLN A 221 -13.09 23.08 -10.59
CA GLN A 221 -12.11 22.38 -11.42
C GLN A 221 -11.63 21.08 -10.75
N ILE A 222 -11.28 21.12 -9.46
CA ILE A 222 -10.83 19.94 -8.70
C ILE A 222 -11.93 18.89 -8.67
N ARG A 223 -13.17 19.28 -8.37
CA ARG A 223 -14.35 18.40 -8.40
C ARG A 223 -14.51 17.71 -9.76
N THR A 224 -14.42 18.49 -10.85
CA THR A 224 -14.52 17.96 -12.22
C THR A 224 -13.41 16.95 -12.51
N LEU A 225 -12.18 17.20 -12.06
CA LEU A 225 -11.06 16.28 -12.26
C LEU A 225 -11.23 14.98 -11.47
N ILE A 226 -11.75 15.04 -10.22
CA ILE A 226 -12.05 13.85 -9.42
C ILE A 226 -13.16 13.04 -10.07
N LEU A 227 -14.25 13.68 -10.50
CA LEU A 227 -15.34 13.00 -11.22
C LEU A 227 -14.83 12.36 -12.52
N THR A 228 -13.97 13.04 -13.25
CA THR A 228 -13.33 12.53 -14.47
C THR A 228 -12.49 11.29 -14.20
N MET A 229 -11.74 11.29 -13.09
CA MET A 229 -10.97 10.14 -12.64
C MET A 229 -11.89 8.95 -12.34
N LEU A 230 -12.92 9.14 -11.52
CA LEU A 230 -13.89 8.11 -11.16
C LEU A 230 -14.62 7.57 -12.40
N TYR A 231 -15.06 8.46 -13.30
CA TYR A 231 -15.73 8.08 -14.54
C TYR A 231 -14.85 7.20 -15.44
N ARG A 232 -13.55 7.47 -15.51
CA ARG A 232 -12.64 6.71 -16.37
C ARG A 232 -12.15 5.41 -15.75
N LEU A 233 -11.93 5.39 -14.44
CA LEU A 233 -11.25 4.28 -13.76
C LEU A 233 -12.22 3.36 -12.99
N THR A 234 -13.35 3.90 -12.52
CA THR A 234 -14.35 3.20 -11.71
C THR A 234 -15.77 3.69 -12.03
N PRO A 235 -16.21 3.68 -13.31
CA PRO A 235 -17.51 4.22 -13.73
C PRO A 235 -18.70 3.60 -12.97
N THR A 236 -18.62 2.35 -12.57
CA THR A 236 -19.66 1.67 -11.80
C THR A 236 -20.00 2.39 -10.49
N LEU A 237 -19.05 3.07 -9.85
CA LEU A 237 -19.33 3.83 -8.62
C LEU A 237 -20.28 5.01 -8.86
N ILE A 238 -20.13 5.68 -10.00
CA ILE A 238 -21.04 6.79 -10.39
C ILE A 238 -22.40 6.22 -10.78
N GLN A 239 -22.42 5.19 -11.63
CA GLN A 239 -23.66 4.58 -12.14
C GLN A 239 -24.55 4.00 -11.04
N LYS A 240 -23.94 3.44 -9.98
CA LYS A 240 -24.65 2.88 -8.83
C LYS A 240 -24.92 3.87 -7.70
N GLY A 241 -24.57 5.16 -7.88
CA GLY A 241 -24.92 6.22 -6.93
C GLY A 241 -24.09 6.23 -5.64
N TYR A 242 -22.84 5.75 -5.66
CA TYR A 242 -21.92 5.84 -4.52
C TYR A 242 -21.25 7.19 -4.40
N VAL A 243 -21.26 8.03 -5.46
CA VAL A 243 -20.54 9.30 -5.54
C VAL A 243 -21.49 10.46 -5.31
N TYR A 244 -21.14 11.31 -4.36
CA TYR A 244 -21.91 12.49 -3.94
C TYR A 244 -21.04 13.73 -4.06
N ILE A 245 -21.67 14.90 -4.22
CA ILE A 245 -21.05 16.20 -4.16
C ILE A 245 -21.66 16.93 -2.97
N ALA A 246 -20.81 17.41 -2.06
CA ALA A 246 -21.23 18.35 -1.04
C ALA A 246 -21.35 19.76 -1.68
N GLU A 247 -22.52 20.30 -1.68
CA GLU A 247 -22.73 21.68 -2.11
C GLU A 247 -22.47 22.62 -0.94
N SER A 248 -21.45 23.46 -1.09
CA SER A 248 -21.19 24.57 -0.16
C SER A 248 -22.06 25.75 -0.52
N PRO A 249 -22.63 26.47 0.45
CA PRO A 249 -23.38 27.68 0.17
C PRO A 249 -22.46 28.75 -0.41
N LEU A 250 -22.99 29.54 -1.36
CA LEU A 250 -22.27 30.68 -1.94
C LEU A 250 -22.29 31.90 -0.99
N TYR A 251 -23.33 32.01 -0.18
CA TYR A 251 -23.52 33.13 0.72
C TYR A 251 -24.01 32.65 2.08
N GLU A 252 -23.43 33.22 3.13
CA GLU A 252 -23.92 33.15 4.50
C GLU A 252 -24.51 34.54 4.88
N ILE A 253 -25.77 34.58 5.26
CA ILE A 253 -26.49 35.80 5.58
C ILE A 253 -26.90 35.76 7.05
N THR A 254 -26.33 36.64 7.87
CA THR A 254 -26.57 36.66 9.31
C THR A 254 -27.32 37.91 9.68
N CYS A 255 -28.46 37.74 10.38
CA CYS A 255 -29.23 38.83 10.96
C CYS A 255 -29.53 38.50 12.41
N LYS A 256 -28.92 39.24 13.34
CA LYS A 256 -28.97 39.00 14.79
C LYS A 256 -28.48 37.57 15.12
N GLU A 257 -29.35 36.71 15.67
CA GLU A 257 -29.01 35.32 16.06
C GLU A 257 -29.36 34.28 14.97
N LYS A 258 -29.89 34.72 13.82
CA LYS A 258 -30.29 33.81 12.74
C LYS A 258 -29.35 33.92 11.58
N THR A 259 -28.93 32.76 11.07
CA THR A 259 -28.11 32.62 9.87
C THR A 259 -28.89 31.85 8.81
N TRP A 260 -28.81 32.31 7.57
CA TRP A 260 -29.34 31.64 6.38
C TRP A 260 -28.21 31.39 5.41
N PHE A 261 -28.33 30.32 4.67
CA PHE A 261 -27.41 29.96 3.59
C PHE A 261 -28.09 30.06 2.24
N ALA A 262 -27.44 30.67 1.27
CA ALA A 262 -27.93 30.75 -0.09
C ALA A 262 -26.95 30.12 -1.08
N TYR A 263 -27.47 29.29 -1.96
CA TYR A 263 -26.71 28.53 -2.96
C TYR A 263 -26.74 29.18 -4.34
N SER A 264 -27.47 30.30 -4.49
CA SER A 264 -27.56 31.07 -5.71
C SER A 264 -27.79 32.55 -5.41
N ASP A 265 -27.50 33.43 -6.38
CA ASP A 265 -27.78 34.84 -6.28
C ASP A 265 -29.30 35.11 -6.10
N LYS A 266 -30.16 34.28 -6.72
CA LYS A 266 -31.60 34.36 -6.56
C LYS A 266 -32.03 34.11 -5.13
N GLU A 267 -31.59 33.00 -4.54
CA GLU A 267 -31.88 32.67 -3.14
C GLU A 267 -31.38 33.75 -2.16
N LYS A 268 -30.18 34.30 -2.43
CA LYS A 268 -29.68 35.43 -1.65
C LYS A 268 -30.64 36.63 -1.72
N MET A 269 -31.11 37.02 -2.92
CA MET A 269 -32.04 38.10 -3.09
C MET A 269 -33.38 37.86 -2.38
N ASP A 270 -33.91 36.65 -2.45
CA ASP A 270 -35.15 36.26 -1.78
C ASP A 270 -35.01 36.32 -0.27
N ILE A 271 -33.88 35.86 0.30
CA ILE A 271 -33.61 35.95 1.75
C ILE A 271 -33.47 37.41 2.18
N VAL A 272 -32.70 38.21 1.42
CA VAL A 272 -32.49 39.66 1.72
C VAL A 272 -33.79 40.43 1.66
N ALA A 273 -34.67 40.17 0.69
CA ALA A 273 -36.00 40.79 0.59
C ALA A 273 -36.84 40.52 1.83
N GLY A 274 -36.76 39.33 2.43
CA GLY A 274 -37.43 39.01 3.71
C GLY A 274 -36.82 39.67 4.93
N LEU A 275 -35.66 40.33 4.80
CA LEU A 275 -34.97 41.05 5.87
C LEU A 275 -35.10 42.58 5.75
N GLU A 276 -36.01 43.12 4.90
CA GLU A 276 -36.19 44.54 4.74
C GLU A 276 -36.33 45.29 6.07
N GLY A 277 -35.55 46.38 6.21
CA GLY A 277 -35.51 47.19 7.43
C GLY A 277 -34.68 46.61 8.60
N LYS A 278 -34.06 45.44 8.44
CA LYS A 278 -33.17 44.86 9.46
C LYS A 278 -31.69 44.98 9.01
N LYS A 279 -30.81 45.13 10.01
CA LYS A 279 -29.37 45.11 9.75
C LYS A 279 -28.92 43.66 9.65
N TYR A 280 -28.31 43.30 8.54
CA TYR A 280 -27.77 41.97 8.28
C TYR A 280 -26.33 42.07 7.77
N ASP A 281 -25.59 40.99 7.86
CA ASP A 281 -24.24 40.78 7.30
C ASP A 281 -24.29 39.69 6.26
N ILE A 282 -23.49 39.83 5.18
CA ILE A 282 -23.36 38.82 4.11
C ILE A 282 -21.89 38.46 3.97
N GLN A 283 -21.59 37.19 4.17
CA GLN A 283 -20.28 36.60 3.86
C GLN A 283 -20.42 35.74 2.60
N ARG A 284 -19.35 35.73 1.78
CA ARG A 284 -19.25 34.96 0.54
C ARG A 284 -18.13 33.95 0.62
#